data_e02631554988ad1023648346e38011a4
#
_entry.id   e02631554988ad1023648346e38011a4
#
_cell.length_a   1.000
_cell.length_b   1.000
_cell.length_c   1.000
_cell.angle_alpha   90.00
_cell.angle_beta   90.00
_cell.angle_gamma   90.00
#
_symmetry.space_group_name_H-M   'P 1'
#
loop_
_entity.id
_entity.type
_entity.pdbx_description
1 polymer ?
#
loop_
_entity_poly.entity_id
_entity_poly.type
_entity_poly.pdbx_seq_one_letter_code
_entity_poly.pdbx_strand_id
1 'polypeptide(L)'
;MPTPDGDTVQTLEQRRAALKAKLAQVGDLRPGSLVERYRRCGKAGCHCAATGAEGHGPSWSLTREVGGRTVTRVIPAEAVAQTWQHVAEYQRFRGLVREMVETSEQLCDATLAAAKAASGKEAAKKGAPKKGSKKPSTRTSSPRSRRS
;
A
#
# COMPACT_ATOMS: atom_id res chain seq x y z
N MET A 1 -17.54 6.88 -4.33
CA MET A 1 -16.10 7.06 -3.99
C MET A 1 -16.01 8.27 -3.07
N PRO A 2 -15.68 8.12 -1.79
CA PRO A 2 -15.36 9.30 -0.99
C PRO A 2 -14.07 9.89 -1.55
N THR A 3 -14.12 11.15 -1.91
CA THR A 3 -12.94 11.96 -2.21
C THR A 3 -12.03 11.95 -0.99
N PRO A 4 -10.69 11.88 -1.14
CA PRO A 4 -9.77 11.98 -0.03
C PRO A 4 -9.66 13.45 0.40
N ASP A 5 -10.76 13.97 0.98
CA ASP A 5 -10.74 15.26 1.63
C ASP A 5 -10.08 15.10 3.00
N GLY A 6 -8.78 15.49 3.04
CA GLY A 6 -8.24 16.07 4.23
C GLY A 6 -8.15 15.19 5.48
N ASP A 7 -7.77 13.92 5.35
CA ASP A 7 -7.27 13.22 6.53
C ASP A 7 -6.08 14.02 7.07
N THR A 8 -6.25 14.67 8.21
CA THR A 8 -5.17 15.39 8.85
C THR A 8 -4.06 14.42 9.20
N VAL A 9 -2.80 14.87 9.23
CA VAL A 9 -1.64 14.06 9.66
C VAL A 9 -1.96 13.30 10.95
N GLN A 10 -2.65 13.95 11.88
CA GLN A 10 -3.05 13.34 13.15
C GLN A 10 -4.02 12.14 12.97
N THR A 11 -4.99 12.24 12.07
CA THR A 11 -5.92 11.14 11.76
C THR A 11 -5.19 9.95 11.14
N LEU A 12 -4.27 10.22 10.22
CA LEU A 12 -3.43 9.19 9.59
C LEU A 12 -2.50 8.50 10.60
N GLU A 13 -1.93 9.24 11.54
CA GLU A 13 -1.12 8.69 12.62
C GLU A 13 -1.92 7.78 13.56
N GLN A 14 -3.14 8.18 13.92
CA GLN A 14 -4.06 7.36 14.70
C GLN A 14 -4.45 6.08 13.95
N ARG A 15 -4.76 6.19 12.64
CA ARG A 15 -5.05 5.04 11.79
C ARG A 15 -3.86 4.08 11.73
N ARG A 16 -2.65 4.59 11.54
CA ARG A 16 -1.41 3.80 11.53
C ARG A 16 -1.19 3.09 12.88
N ALA A 17 -1.41 3.76 13.99
CA ALA A 17 -1.29 3.16 15.33
C ALA A 17 -2.30 2.03 15.54
N ALA A 18 -3.56 2.21 15.13
CA ALA A 18 -4.59 1.19 15.16
C ALA A 18 -4.25 -0.03 14.28
N LEU A 19 -3.69 0.18 13.09
CA LEU A 19 -3.24 -0.88 12.20
C LEU A 19 -2.07 -1.69 12.81
N LYS A 20 -1.11 -1.01 13.45
CA LYS A 20 -0.03 -1.69 14.21
C LYS A 20 -0.57 -2.58 15.32
N ALA A 21 -1.55 -2.10 16.06
CA ALA A 21 -2.20 -2.89 17.12
C ALA A 21 -2.93 -4.13 16.56
N LYS A 22 -3.63 -3.99 15.41
CA LYS A 22 -4.27 -5.11 14.72
C LYS A 22 -3.25 -6.11 14.17
N LEU A 23 -2.13 -5.64 13.61
CA LEU A 23 -1.04 -6.50 13.12
C LEU A 23 -0.38 -7.29 14.26
N ALA A 24 -0.25 -6.71 15.44
CA ALA A 24 0.28 -7.40 16.62
C ALA A 24 -0.64 -8.52 17.13
N GLN A 25 -1.92 -8.54 16.74
CA GLN A 25 -2.91 -9.55 17.09
C GLN A 25 -3.07 -10.64 16.03
N VAL A 26 -2.26 -10.63 14.98
CA VAL A 26 -2.29 -11.65 13.93
C VAL A 26 -1.80 -12.97 14.52
N GLY A 27 -2.63 -14.02 14.41
CA GLY A 27 -2.33 -15.37 14.86
C GLY A 27 -1.63 -16.21 13.79
N ASP A 28 -1.77 -17.54 13.95
CA ASP A 28 -1.23 -18.49 12.99
C ASP A 28 -1.89 -18.32 11.63
N LEU A 29 -1.07 -18.13 10.60
CA LEU A 29 -1.53 -17.88 9.25
C LEU A 29 -0.85 -18.80 8.23
N ARG A 30 -1.56 -19.10 7.17
CA ARG A 30 -1.06 -19.95 6.09
C ARG A 30 -1.44 -19.40 4.73
N PRO A 31 -0.49 -19.07 3.87
CA PRO A 31 -0.78 -18.67 2.50
C PRO A 31 -1.25 -19.86 1.66
N GLY A 32 -2.18 -19.61 0.75
CA GLY A 32 -2.69 -20.56 -0.20
C GLY A 32 -4.21 -20.51 -0.35
N SER A 33 -4.71 -21.40 -1.18
CA SER A 33 -6.15 -21.63 -1.39
C SER A 33 -6.48 -23.06 -1.04
N LEU A 34 -7.47 -23.24 -0.19
CA LEU A 34 -8.00 -24.56 0.15
C LEU A 34 -9.09 -24.94 -0.85
N VAL A 35 -8.90 -26.06 -1.52
CA VAL A 35 -9.75 -26.52 -2.61
C VAL A 35 -10.27 -27.92 -2.31
N GLU A 36 -11.57 -28.08 -2.40
CA GLU A 36 -12.25 -29.36 -2.38
C GLU A 36 -12.11 -30.04 -3.74
N ARG A 37 -11.79 -31.33 -3.74
CA ARG A 37 -11.60 -32.11 -4.97
C ARG A 37 -12.28 -33.47 -4.92
N TYR A 38 -12.92 -33.80 -6.02
CA TYR A 38 -13.45 -35.14 -6.32
C TYR A 38 -12.62 -35.72 -7.47
N ARG A 39 -12.25 -37.01 -7.36
CA ARG A 39 -11.41 -37.67 -8.37
C ARG A 39 -12.01 -38.95 -8.84
N ARG A 40 -11.98 -39.19 -10.14
CA ARG A 40 -12.31 -40.47 -10.73
C ARG A 40 -11.10 -41.41 -10.66
N CYS A 41 -11.29 -42.68 -10.21
CA CYS A 41 -10.18 -43.60 -10.00
C CYS A 41 -9.74 -44.34 -11.28
N GLY A 42 -10.46 -44.18 -12.39
CA GLY A 42 -10.16 -44.85 -13.66
C GLY A 42 -10.53 -46.34 -13.73
N LYS A 43 -11.08 -46.95 -12.67
CA LYS A 43 -11.52 -48.36 -12.69
C LYS A 43 -12.91 -48.47 -13.33
N ALA A 44 -13.03 -49.28 -14.38
CA ALA A 44 -14.30 -49.43 -15.12
C ALA A 44 -15.49 -49.92 -14.26
N GLY A 45 -15.24 -50.75 -13.25
CA GLY A 45 -16.28 -51.26 -12.34
C GLY A 45 -16.55 -50.36 -11.12
N CYS A 46 -16.00 -49.17 -11.06
CA CYS A 46 -16.22 -48.25 -9.94
C CYS A 46 -17.47 -47.39 -10.17
N HIS A 47 -18.21 -47.05 -9.10
CA HIS A 47 -19.35 -46.13 -9.17
C HIS A 47 -18.99 -44.79 -9.84
N CYS A 48 -17.74 -44.32 -9.67
CA CYS A 48 -17.27 -43.04 -10.27
C CYS A 48 -17.08 -43.11 -11.80
N ALA A 49 -17.16 -44.32 -12.40
CA ALA A 49 -17.04 -44.50 -13.85
C ALA A 49 -18.35 -44.18 -14.59
N ALA A 50 -19.50 -44.21 -13.90
CA ALA A 50 -20.80 -43.91 -14.49
C ALA A 50 -20.86 -42.44 -14.98
N THR A 51 -21.55 -42.21 -16.11
CA THR A 51 -21.79 -40.88 -16.65
C THR A 51 -22.57 -40.03 -15.65
N GLY A 52 -22.05 -38.87 -15.28
CA GLY A 52 -22.68 -37.97 -14.30
C GLY A 52 -22.44 -38.34 -12.84
N ALA A 53 -21.72 -39.44 -12.55
CA ALA A 53 -21.37 -39.80 -11.17
C ALA A 53 -20.31 -38.83 -10.60
N GLU A 54 -20.45 -38.52 -9.33
CA GLU A 54 -19.39 -37.82 -8.57
C GLU A 54 -18.15 -38.71 -8.43
N GLY A 55 -16.98 -38.11 -8.40
CA GLY A 55 -15.74 -38.83 -8.12
C GLY A 55 -15.64 -39.27 -6.66
N HIS A 56 -14.54 -39.92 -6.33
CA HIS A 56 -14.19 -40.21 -4.94
C HIS A 56 -13.80 -38.90 -4.24
N GLY A 57 -14.33 -38.66 -3.07
CA GLY A 57 -14.09 -37.47 -2.27
C GLY A 57 -15.16 -37.24 -1.22
N PRO A 58 -15.14 -36.04 -0.62
CA PRO A 58 -14.22 -34.92 -0.86
C PRO A 58 -12.80 -35.17 -0.36
N SER A 59 -11.81 -34.75 -1.14
CA SER A 59 -10.44 -34.63 -0.68
C SER A 59 -10.02 -33.17 -0.70
N TRP A 60 -9.39 -32.70 0.35
CA TRP A 60 -9.00 -31.30 0.49
C TRP A 60 -7.52 -31.11 0.16
N SER A 61 -7.22 -30.06 -0.58
CA SER A 61 -5.85 -29.72 -0.95
C SER A 61 -5.62 -28.23 -0.77
N LEU A 62 -4.53 -27.90 -0.08
CA LEU A 62 -4.03 -26.53 -0.01
C LEU A 62 -3.03 -26.31 -1.14
N THR A 63 -3.28 -25.33 -1.96
CA THR A 63 -2.45 -24.98 -3.12
C THR A 63 -1.90 -23.57 -2.97
N ARG A 64 -0.61 -23.39 -3.20
CA ARG A 64 0.02 -22.08 -3.22
C ARG A 64 1.16 -22.05 -4.24
N GLU A 65 1.51 -20.84 -4.69
CA GLU A 65 2.71 -20.62 -5.50
C GLU A 65 3.92 -20.36 -4.61
N VAL A 66 5.05 -21.01 -4.92
CA VAL A 66 6.33 -20.82 -4.26
C VAL A 66 7.43 -20.79 -5.33
N GLY A 67 8.08 -19.64 -5.49
CA GLY A 67 9.16 -19.49 -6.48
C GLY A 67 8.74 -19.83 -7.92
N GLY A 68 7.55 -19.41 -8.35
CA GLY A 68 7.01 -19.67 -9.68
C GLY A 68 6.48 -21.10 -9.89
N ARG A 69 6.45 -21.93 -8.84
CA ARG A 69 5.94 -23.31 -8.89
C ARG A 69 4.72 -23.46 -8.00
N THR A 70 3.70 -24.18 -8.49
CA THR A 70 2.54 -24.55 -7.70
C THR A 70 2.88 -25.72 -6.78
N VAL A 71 2.77 -25.50 -5.47
CA VAL A 71 2.90 -26.53 -4.44
C VAL A 71 1.53 -26.87 -3.91
N THR A 72 1.20 -28.16 -3.94
CA THR A 72 -0.08 -28.70 -3.44
C THR A 72 0.19 -29.62 -2.26
N ARG A 73 -0.57 -29.43 -1.16
CA ARG A 73 -0.53 -30.28 0.02
C ARG A 73 -1.92 -30.83 0.30
N VAL A 74 -2.04 -32.12 0.44
CA VAL A 74 -3.30 -32.77 0.87
C VAL A 74 -3.52 -32.45 2.34
N ILE A 75 -4.76 -32.08 2.69
CA ILE A 75 -5.18 -31.75 4.05
C ILE A 75 -6.13 -32.85 4.53
N PRO A 76 -5.83 -33.50 5.64
CA PRO A 76 -6.74 -34.50 6.21
C PRO A 76 -8.03 -33.84 6.69
N ALA A 77 -9.12 -34.56 6.68
CA ALA A 77 -10.47 -34.05 6.94
C ALA A 77 -10.57 -33.33 8.30
N GLU A 78 -9.93 -33.87 9.32
CA GLU A 78 -9.89 -33.33 10.69
C GLU A 78 -9.14 -31.99 10.78
N ALA A 79 -8.24 -31.69 9.84
CA ALA A 79 -7.45 -30.45 9.81
C ALA A 79 -8.04 -29.37 8.89
N VAL A 80 -9.13 -29.66 8.18
CA VAL A 80 -9.73 -28.74 7.19
C VAL A 80 -10.22 -27.46 7.86
N ALA A 81 -10.96 -27.56 8.96
CA ALA A 81 -11.52 -26.42 9.66
C ALA A 81 -10.41 -25.47 10.16
N GLN A 82 -9.37 -26.02 10.77
CA GLN A 82 -8.21 -25.24 11.23
C GLN A 82 -7.44 -24.62 10.06
N THR A 83 -7.28 -25.34 8.95
CA THR A 83 -6.61 -24.82 7.75
C THR A 83 -7.38 -23.65 7.17
N TRP A 84 -8.71 -23.69 7.14
CA TRP A 84 -9.56 -22.56 6.74
C TRP A 84 -9.31 -21.32 7.60
N GLN A 85 -9.22 -21.48 8.92
CA GLN A 85 -8.92 -20.37 9.83
C GLN A 85 -7.56 -19.75 9.53
N HIS A 86 -6.53 -20.57 9.33
CA HIS A 86 -5.19 -20.07 8.98
C HIS A 86 -5.14 -19.35 7.63
N VAL A 87 -5.91 -19.84 6.64
CA VAL A 87 -6.00 -19.16 5.32
C VAL A 87 -6.76 -17.85 5.44
N ALA A 88 -7.85 -17.80 6.20
CA ALA A 88 -8.59 -16.57 6.46
C ALA A 88 -7.73 -15.54 7.20
N GLU A 89 -6.95 -15.97 8.20
CA GLU A 89 -6.03 -15.10 8.92
C GLU A 89 -4.93 -14.53 8.01
N TYR A 90 -4.43 -15.32 7.08
CA TYR A 90 -3.51 -14.83 6.05
C TYR A 90 -4.13 -13.76 5.16
N GLN A 91 -5.39 -13.91 4.75
CA GLN A 91 -6.08 -12.88 3.96
C GLN A 91 -6.29 -11.60 4.79
N ARG A 92 -6.65 -11.73 6.07
CA ARG A 92 -6.75 -10.61 7.01
C ARG A 92 -5.42 -9.87 7.14
N PHE A 93 -4.33 -10.60 7.36
CA PHE A 93 -2.98 -10.04 7.43
C PHE A 93 -2.60 -9.25 6.16
N ARG A 94 -2.85 -9.84 4.99
CA ARG A 94 -2.58 -9.13 3.72
C ARG A 94 -3.36 -7.83 3.57
N GLY A 95 -4.62 -7.83 4.01
CA GLY A 95 -5.44 -6.62 4.03
C GLY A 95 -4.84 -5.54 4.93
N LEU A 96 -4.47 -5.90 6.16
CA LEU A 96 -3.85 -4.98 7.13
C LEU A 96 -2.52 -4.40 6.63
N VAL A 97 -1.69 -5.23 5.97
CA VAL A 97 -0.42 -4.77 5.38
C VAL A 97 -0.68 -3.76 4.27
N ARG A 98 -1.65 -4.01 3.39
CA ARG A 98 -2.01 -3.06 2.33
C ARG A 98 -2.46 -1.73 2.90
N GLU A 99 -3.40 -1.74 3.85
CA GLU A 99 -3.86 -0.51 4.52
C GLU A 99 -2.72 0.23 5.24
N MET A 100 -1.77 -0.50 5.83
CA MET A 100 -0.59 0.09 6.47
C MET A 100 0.29 0.82 5.46
N VAL A 101 0.53 0.21 4.29
CA VAL A 101 1.31 0.84 3.21
C VAL A 101 0.61 2.11 2.73
N GLU A 102 -0.67 2.03 2.37
CA GLU A 102 -1.47 3.17 1.91
C GLU A 102 -1.46 4.33 2.93
N THR A 103 -1.69 4.02 4.20
CA THR A 103 -1.68 5.05 5.28
C THR A 103 -0.28 5.66 5.45
N SER A 104 0.78 4.86 5.31
CA SER A 104 2.15 5.33 5.45
C SER A 104 2.57 6.21 4.25
N GLU A 105 2.15 5.87 3.04
CA GLU A 105 2.37 6.70 1.85
C GLU A 105 1.70 8.06 1.99
N GLN A 106 0.44 8.10 2.43
CA GLN A 106 -0.29 9.35 2.70
C GLN A 106 0.42 10.22 3.74
N LEU A 107 0.97 9.62 4.80
CA LEU A 107 1.78 10.34 5.79
C LEU A 107 3.07 10.91 5.21
N CYS A 108 3.77 10.14 4.38
CA CYS A 108 4.98 10.60 3.69
C CYS A 108 4.66 11.78 2.76
N ASP A 109 3.59 11.69 2.00
CA ASP A 109 3.15 12.73 1.08
C ASP A 109 2.76 14.02 1.83
N ALA A 110 2.03 13.90 2.93
CA ALA A 110 1.69 15.03 3.79
C ALA A 110 2.95 15.72 4.35
N THR A 111 3.96 14.94 4.76
CA THR A 111 5.25 15.45 5.25
C THR A 111 6.00 16.18 4.15
N LEU A 112 6.04 15.63 2.94
CA LEU A 112 6.67 16.26 1.77
C LEU A 112 5.97 17.57 1.38
N ALA A 113 4.64 17.59 1.41
CA ALA A 113 3.87 18.81 1.14
C ALA A 113 4.15 19.90 2.16
N ALA A 114 4.21 19.56 3.45
CA ALA A 114 4.56 20.50 4.51
C ALA A 114 6.00 21.08 4.34
N ALA A 115 6.96 20.22 4.00
CA ALA A 115 8.34 20.65 3.74
C ALA A 115 8.45 21.61 2.54
N LYS A 116 7.74 21.30 1.44
CA LYS A 116 7.67 22.20 0.26
C LYS A 116 7.02 23.54 0.59
N ALA A 117 5.96 23.55 1.37
CA ALA A 117 5.30 24.78 1.81
C ALA A 117 6.21 25.64 2.70
N ALA A 118 7.00 25.01 3.58
CA ALA A 118 7.98 25.73 4.43
C ALA A 118 9.11 26.35 3.61
N SER A 119 9.71 25.61 2.66
CA SER A 119 10.78 26.12 1.80
C SER A 119 10.29 27.23 0.85
N GLY A 120 9.06 27.12 0.33
CA GLY A 120 8.44 28.17 -0.49
C GLY A 120 8.24 29.48 0.28
N LYS A 121 7.82 29.41 1.55
CA LYS A 121 7.69 30.60 2.42
C LYS A 121 9.03 31.25 2.73
N GLU A 122 10.07 30.48 2.90
CA GLU A 122 11.43 31.01 3.16
C GLU A 122 12.04 31.69 1.93
N ALA A 123 11.83 31.12 0.74
CA ALA A 123 12.23 31.74 -0.53
C ALA A 123 11.50 33.07 -0.77
N ALA A 124 10.19 33.14 -0.50
CA ALA A 124 9.39 34.35 -0.62
C ALA A 124 9.86 35.46 0.38
N LYS A 125 10.30 35.07 1.57
CA LYS A 125 10.80 36.00 2.58
C LYS A 125 12.19 36.57 2.23
N LYS A 126 13.02 35.85 1.49
CA LYS A 126 14.35 36.29 0.99
C LYS A 126 14.25 37.11 -0.28
N GLY A 127 13.11 37.07 -1.00
CA GLY A 127 12.90 37.77 -2.27
C GLY A 127 12.26 39.16 -2.18
N ALA A 128 12.05 39.73 -1.00
CA ALA A 128 11.55 41.09 -0.87
C ALA A 128 12.61 42.10 -1.34
N PRO A 129 12.35 42.93 -2.40
CA PRO A 129 13.34 43.88 -2.89
C PRO A 129 13.55 44.98 -1.86
N LYS A 130 14.81 45.14 -1.41
CA LYS A 130 15.25 46.36 -0.70
C LYS A 130 14.95 47.56 -1.62
N LYS A 131 13.99 48.39 -1.24
CA LYS A 131 13.79 49.72 -1.87
C LYS A 131 15.12 50.48 -1.85
N GLY A 132 15.80 50.53 -2.99
CA GLY A 132 16.96 51.33 -3.19
C GLY A 132 16.57 52.80 -3.08
N SER A 133 17.16 53.53 -2.13
CA SER A 133 17.05 54.97 -2.02
C SER A 133 17.70 55.61 -3.26
N LYS A 134 16.92 56.29 -4.07
CA LYS A 134 17.42 57.17 -5.14
C LYS A 134 18.17 58.33 -4.49
N LYS A 135 19.50 58.40 -4.67
CA LYS A 135 20.28 59.60 -4.48
C LYS A 135 19.97 60.57 -5.62
N PRO A 136 19.73 61.90 -5.35
CA PRO A 136 19.57 62.86 -6.41
C PRO A 136 20.93 63.18 -7.05
N SER A 137 20.99 63.05 -8.36
CA SER A 137 22.14 63.45 -9.19
C SER A 137 22.14 64.97 -9.34
N THR A 138 23.08 65.63 -8.74
CA THR A 138 23.42 67.07 -9.00
C THR A 138 24.08 67.16 -10.34
N ARG A 139 23.45 67.86 -11.24
CA ARG A 139 23.87 68.21 -12.57
C ARG A 139 24.77 69.41 -12.45
N THR A 140 26.12 69.28 -12.65
CA THR A 140 27.06 70.40 -12.78
C THR A 140 27.35 70.55 -14.27
N SER A 141 26.92 71.68 -14.79
CA SER A 141 27.25 72.17 -16.12
C SER A 141 28.69 72.73 -16.11
N SER A 142 29.46 72.38 -17.11
CA SER A 142 30.75 73.02 -17.41
C SER A 142 30.71 73.65 -18.77
N PRO A 143 31.34 74.85 -18.93
CA PRO A 143 31.27 75.57 -20.17
C PRO A 143 32.35 75.21 -21.16
N ARG A 144 32.00 75.41 -22.38
CA ARG A 144 32.73 75.36 -23.61
C ARG A 144 34.00 76.21 -23.60
N SER A 145 35.14 75.72 -24.04
CA SER A 145 36.22 76.56 -24.57
C SER A 145 36.65 76.11 -25.95
N ARG A 146 36.70 77.06 -26.81
CA ARG A 146 37.18 77.00 -28.24
C ARG A 146 38.67 77.14 -28.32
N ARG A 147 39.22 76.72 -29.44
CA ARG A 147 40.39 77.05 -30.21
C ARG A 147 41.33 75.87 -30.40
N SER A 148 41.90 75.60 -31.51
CA SER A 148 42.08 76.15 -32.87
C SER A 148 42.40 75.00 -33.77
#